data_f3c31822b647b5c98cd822a41779b5f6
#
_entry.id   f3c31822b647b5c98cd822a41779b5f6
#
_cell.length_a   1.000
_cell.length_b   1.000
_cell.length_c   1.000
_cell.angle_alpha   90.00
_cell.angle_beta   90.00
_cell.angle_gamma   90.00
#
_symmetry.space_group_name_H-M   'P 1'
#
loop_
_entity.id
_entity.type
_entity.pdbx_description
1 polymer ?
#
loop_
_entity_poly.entity_id
_entity_poly.type
_entity_poly.pdbx_seq_one_letter_code
_entity_poly.pdbx_strand_id
1 'polypeptide(L)'
;MRSIMDSVKMREAVEAGKTILGIEFGSTRIKAVLTNEENAPIAQGAHDWENRLENGIWTYTLEDIWGGLQDAYAKLAADVKSQCGASLKKIGAIGFSAMMHGYMVFDKEGTLMVPFRTWRNTITEQAAKELTAAFSFNIPQRWSIAHLYQAILNGEEHLPRIDYLSTLAGYVHWKLTGKRVLGVGEASGMFPIDSKTKDYDQNMVETFDKLIAPKGYSWKLRDILPQVLVAGEPAGNLTEEGAKLLDPSGELEAGIPMCPPEGDAGTGMVATNSVTVHTGNVSAGTSVFAMVVMDENETLKKVHEEIDMVTTPDGLPVAMAHCNNCTSDLNAWVGIFKEFQQALGVPVDMNQLFSVLYNKALEGDVDCGGLMAYNYFSGESITGFEEGRPLFVRTPDSKFTLANFMRTHLYTSLGALKVGLDILFKEEGVKLDNIYGHGGLFKTKGVGQRIMAAAINAPVSLMETAGEGGAWGIALLASYMLNKKENQPLDAFLSEEVFHGETGVRMEPNAEDVAGFDAFIQRYKECLPVERA
;
A
#
# COMPACT_ATOMS: atom_id res chain seq x y z
N MET A 1 21.54 20.30 13.48
CA MET A 1 21.52 20.48 14.96
C MET A 1 20.16 21.05 15.34
N ARG A 2 19.27 20.26 15.94
CA ARG A 2 18.04 20.81 16.55
C ARG A 2 18.44 21.77 17.67
N SER A 3 17.76 22.91 17.80
CA SER A 3 18.05 23.90 18.84
C SER A 3 17.71 23.36 20.23
N ILE A 4 18.33 23.91 21.29
CA ILE A 4 17.98 23.56 22.69
C ILE A 4 16.49 23.85 22.96
N MET A 5 15.92 24.89 22.34
CA MET A 5 14.50 25.20 22.41
C MET A 5 13.61 24.10 21.84
N ASP A 6 14.03 23.43 20.73
CA ASP A 6 13.29 22.31 20.13
C ASP A 6 13.27 21.10 21.08
N SER A 7 14.39 20.83 21.78
CA SER A 7 14.50 19.76 22.76
C SER A 7 13.61 19.98 23.99
N VAL A 8 13.47 21.21 24.49
CA VAL A 8 12.60 21.55 25.62
C VAL A 8 11.12 21.36 25.24
N LYS A 9 10.71 21.89 24.09
CA LYS A 9 9.32 21.73 23.59
C LYS A 9 8.97 20.26 23.37
N MET A 10 9.88 19.49 22.77
CA MET A 10 9.70 18.06 22.58
C MET A 10 9.51 17.34 23.93
N ARG A 11 10.34 17.68 24.92
CA ARG A 11 10.21 17.13 26.28
C ARG A 11 8.85 17.42 26.90
N GLU A 12 8.41 18.67 26.85
CA GLU A 12 7.11 19.10 27.37
C GLU A 12 5.95 18.34 26.70
N ALA A 13 5.97 18.18 25.38
CA ALA A 13 4.96 17.44 24.64
C ALA A 13 4.94 15.95 25.02
N VAL A 14 6.10 15.31 25.15
CA VAL A 14 6.23 13.90 25.55
C VAL A 14 5.73 13.69 27.00
N GLU A 15 6.17 14.52 27.95
CA GLU A 15 5.77 14.41 29.36
C GLU A 15 4.27 14.70 29.55
N ALA A 16 3.69 15.58 28.73
CA ALA A 16 2.26 15.89 28.74
C ALA A 16 1.38 14.86 27.99
N GLY A 17 1.96 13.89 27.28
CA GLY A 17 1.21 12.93 26.47
C GLY A 17 0.56 13.54 25.23
N LYS A 18 1.14 14.61 24.69
CA LYS A 18 0.64 15.34 23.51
C LYS A 18 1.31 14.89 22.21
N THR A 19 1.71 13.63 22.14
CA THR A 19 2.33 13.01 20.98
C THR A 19 1.46 11.90 20.46
N ILE A 20 1.60 11.56 19.18
CA ILE A 20 0.85 10.49 18.53
C ILE A 20 1.83 9.45 18.02
N LEU A 21 1.54 8.17 18.26
CA LEU A 21 2.34 7.03 17.84
C LEU A 21 1.66 6.29 16.67
N GLY A 22 2.36 6.17 15.55
CA GLY A 22 1.99 5.29 14.45
C GLY A 22 2.99 4.17 14.29
N ILE A 23 2.52 2.95 14.13
CA ILE A 23 3.38 1.78 13.86
C ILE A 23 2.86 1.05 12.64
N GLU A 24 3.77 0.76 11.70
CA GLU A 24 3.48 0.01 10.48
C GLU A 24 4.29 -1.28 10.41
N PHE A 25 3.59 -2.38 10.14
CA PHE A 25 4.18 -3.66 9.79
C PHE A 25 4.30 -3.79 8.27
N GLY A 26 5.35 -3.21 7.71
CA GLY A 26 5.67 -3.39 6.28
C GLY A 26 6.28 -4.76 6.00
N SER A 27 6.35 -5.17 4.73
CA SER A 27 6.82 -6.51 4.34
C SER A 27 8.29 -6.81 4.70
N THR A 28 9.13 -5.79 4.83
CA THR A 28 10.56 -5.94 5.14
C THR A 28 11.00 -5.20 6.39
N ARG A 29 10.11 -4.38 6.96
CA ARG A 29 10.44 -3.52 8.11
C ARG A 29 9.20 -3.19 8.91
N ILE A 30 9.31 -3.24 10.23
CA ILE A 30 8.37 -2.64 11.17
C ILE A 30 8.90 -1.26 11.49
N LYS A 31 8.11 -0.22 11.28
CA LYS A 31 8.49 1.19 11.53
C LYS A 31 7.55 1.82 12.54
N ALA A 32 8.12 2.47 13.54
CA ALA A 32 7.40 3.28 14.52
C ALA A 32 7.78 4.76 14.33
N VAL A 33 6.79 5.64 14.33
CA VAL A 33 6.94 7.09 14.20
C VAL A 33 6.16 7.78 15.29
N LEU A 34 6.80 8.69 16.01
CA LEU A 34 6.15 9.59 16.99
C LEU A 34 6.02 10.97 16.36
N THR A 35 4.82 11.56 16.42
CA THR A 35 4.57 12.92 15.94
C THR A 35 4.25 13.87 17.08
N ASN A 36 4.47 15.16 16.86
CA ASN A 36 4.08 16.24 17.74
C ASN A 36 2.63 16.72 17.47
N GLU A 37 2.20 17.81 18.14
CA GLU A 37 0.87 18.41 17.98
C GLU A 37 0.63 18.98 16.57
N GLU A 38 1.69 19.33 15.82
CA GLU A 38 1.63 19.77 14.43
C GLU A 38 1.72 18.61 13.42
N ASN A 39 1.54 17.37 13.87
CA ASN A 39 1.65 16.14 13.08
C ASN A 39 3.03 15.90 12.43
N ALA A 40 4.06 16.63 12.83
CA ALA A 40 5.42 16.46 12.33
C ALA A 40 6.13 15.30 13.02
N PRO A 41 6.83 14.39 12.30
CA PRO A 41 7.64 13.34 12.90
C PRO A 41 8.77 13.91 13.77
N ILE A 42 8.85 13.45 15.04
CA ILE A 42 9.85 13.91 16.01
C ILE A 42 10.79 12.80 16.47
N ALA A 43 10.39 11.55 16.40
CA ALA A 43 11.21 10.39 16.74
C ALA A 43 10.79 9.17 15.93
N GLN A 44 11.69 8.22 15.78
CA GLN A 44 11.42 6.99 15.04
C GLN A 44 12.18 5.78 15.60
N GLY A 45 11.66 4.59 15.32
CA GLY A 45 12.31 3.33 15.57
C GLY A 45 11.95 2.33 14.48
N ALA A 46 12.82 1.36 14.22
CA ALA A 46 12.54 0.36 13.19
C ALA A 46 13.19 -0.98 13.50
N HIS A 47 12.56 -2.03 12.99
CA HIS A 47 13.05 -3.40 13.04
C HIS A 47 12.95 -4.01 11.64
N ASP A 48 14.07 -4.50 11.12
CA ASP A 48 14.08 -5.21 9.84
C ASP A 48 13.69 -6.67 10.07
N TRP A 49 12.79 -7.18 9.25
CA TRP A 49 12.32 -8.57 9.28
C TRP A 49 12.04 -9.06 7.86
N GLU A 50 11.74 -10.33 7.69
CA GLU A 50 11.48 -10.90 6.38
C GLU A 50 10.35 -11.93 6.38
N ASN A 51 9.64 -12.00 5.28
CA ASN A 51 8.63 -13.00 4.99
C ASN A 51 9.33 -14.31 4.60
N ARG A 52 9.11 -15.39 5.36
CA ARG A 52 9.77 -16.68 5.16
C ARG A 52 8.84 -17.67 4.50
N LEU A 53 9.40 -18.50 3.63
CA LEU A 53 8.70 -19.64 3.03
C LEU A 53 8.91 -20.88 3.90
N GLU A 54 7.88 -21.28 4.64
CA GLU A 54 7.89 -22.45 5.52
C GLU A 54 6.81 -23.45 5.07
N ASN A 55 7.22 -24.66 4.73
CA ASN A 55 6.31 -25.71 4.24
C ASN A 55 5.39 -25.27 3.09
N GLY A 56 5.90 -24.44 2.18
CA GLY A 56 5.15 -23.91 1.05
C GLY A 56 4.25 -22.73 1.37
N ILE A 57 4.30 -22.16 2.57
CA ILE A 57 3.52 -21.00 3.02
C ILE A 57 4.46 -19.83 3.32
N TRP A 58 4.20 -18.70 2.69
CA TRP A 58 4.82 -17.41 3.05
C TRP A 58 4.21 -16.90 4.35
N THR A 59 5.03 -16.75 5.39
CA THR A 59 4.59 -16.49 6.76
C THR A 59 5.55 -15.61 7.55
N TYR A 60 5.05 -15.05 8.66
CA TYR A 60 5.81 -14.57 9.82
C TYR A 60 5.29 -15.31 11.05
N THR A 61 6.17 -15.64 12.00
CA THR A 61 5.76 -16.25 13.26
C THR A 61 5.20 -15.19 14.23
N LEU A 62 4.48 -15.64 15.26
CA LEU A 62 4.03 -14.73 16.33
C LEU A 62 5.21 -14.11 17.09
N GLU A 63 6.31 -14.86 17.25
CA GLU A 63 7.55 -14.36 17.84
C GLU A 63 8.16 -13.24 17.00
N ASP A 64 8.18 -13.37 15.67
CA ASP A 64 8.65 -12.32 14.77
C ASP A 64 7.80 -11.05 14.91
N ILE A 65 6.48 -11.21 14.97
CA ILE A 65 5.53 -10.08 15.09
C ILE A 65 5.78 -9.32 16.38
N TRP A 66 5.75 -10.01 17.53
CA TRP A 66 5.89 -9.36 18.83
C TRP A 66 7.30 -8.90 19.12
N GLY A 67 8.31 -9.71 18.81
CA GLY A 67 9.71 -9.33 18.97
C GLY A 67 10.09 -8.13 18.11
N GLY A 68 9.64 -8.10 16.86
CA GLY A 68 9.88 -6.97 15.96
C GLY A 68 9.16 -5.70 16.39
N LEU A 69 7.91 -5.80 16.85
CA LEU A 69 7.16 -4.67 17.39
C LEU A 69 7.84 -4.06 18.61
N GLN A 70 8.22 -4.91 19.56
CA GLN A 70 8.88 -4.50 20.80
C GLN A 70 10.24 -3.84 20.53
N ASP A 71 11.02 -4.37 19.60
CA ASP A 71 12.31 -3.79 19.21
C ASP A 71 12.13 -2.41 18.52
N ALA A 72 11.17 -2.30 17.60
CA ALA A 72 10.87 -1.02 16.93
C ALA A 72 10.40 0.05 17.94
N TYR A 73 9.54 -0.33 18.88
CA TYR A 73 9.08 0.56 19.95
C TYR A 73 10.22 0.96 20.90
N ALA A 74 11.04 0.01 21.34
CA ALA A 74 12.17 0.29 22.23
C ALA A 74 13.18 1.25 21.58
N LYS A 75 13.46 1.10 20.29
CA LYS A 75 14.31 2.02 19.53
C LYS A 75 13.70 3.41 19.42
N LEU A 76 12.39 3.51 19.20
CA LEU A 76 11.68 4.79 19.22
C LEU A 76 11.79 5.46 20.61
N ALA A 77 11.53 4.73 21.69
CA ALA A 77 11.63 5.25 23.07
C ALA A 77 13.07 5.71 23.39
N ALA A 78 14.08 4.96 22.93
CA ALA A 78 15.48 5.34 23.06
C ALA A 78 15.81 6.60 22.24
N ASP A 79 15.26 6.77 21.05
CA ASP A 79 15.42 7.97 20.25
C ASP A 79 14.80 9.19 20.92
N VAL A 80 13.58 9.08 21.47
CA VAL A 80 12.95 10.13 22.30
C VAL A 80 13.86 10.54 23.46
N LYS A 81 14.34 9.56 24.22
CA LYS A 81 15.22 9.80 25.37
C LYS A 81 16.53 10.48 24.97
N SER A 82 17.11 10.09 23.85
CA SER A 82 18.35 10.71 23.34
C SER A 82 18.17 12.15 22.89
N GLN A 83 16.98 12.49 22.35
CA GLN A 83 16.71 13.82 21.80
C GLN A 83 16.29 14.83 22.87
N CYS A 84 15.50 14.44 23.86
CA CYS A 84 14.94 15.37 24.86
C CYS A 84 15.10 14.93 26.33
N GLY A 85 15.68 13.75 26.60
CA GLY A 85 15.91 13.22 27.94
C GLY A 85 14.67 12.71 28.65
N ALA A 86 13.48 12.73 28.01
CA ALA A 86 12.24 12.22 28.59
C ALA A 86 12.05 10.72 28.32
N SER A 87 11.42 10.02 29.27
CA SER A 87 10.89 8.66 29.03
C SER A 87 9.50 8.74 28.42
N LEU A 88 9.22 7.88 27.43
CA LEU A 88 7.93 7.83 26.74
C LEU A 88 6.89 7.04 27.55
N LYS A 89 6.31 7.68 28.56
CA LYS A 89 5.32 7.07 29.45
C LYS A 89 3.89 7.30 28.98
N LYS A 90 3.64 8.46 28.37
CA LYS A 90 2.32 8.92 27.94
C LYS A 90 2.33 9.21 26.45
N ILE A 91 1.27 8.82 25.78
CA ILE A 91 1.03 9.06 24.36
C ILE A 91 -0.43 9.48 24.22
N GLY A 92 -0.74 10.45 23.36
CA GLY A 92 -2.10 10.96 23.18
C GLY A 92 -3.02 9.97 22.48
N ALA A 93 -2.52 9.32 21.41
CA ALA A 93 -3.22 8.23 20.71
C ALA A 93 -2.22 7.33 19.99
N ILE A 94 -2.64 6.10 19.70
CA ILE A 94 -1.84 5.09 18.98
C ILE A 94 -2.64 4.56 17.80
N GLY A 95 -1.95 4.30 16.68
CA GLY A 95 -2.48 3.59 15.54
C GLY A 95 -1.54 2.52 15.01
N PHE A 96 -2.11 1.43 14.47
CA PHE A 96 -1.38 0.36 13.81
C PHE A 96 -1.80 0.24 12.35
N SER A 97 -0.81 0.16 11.48
CA SER A 97 -0.94 -0.21 10.07
C SER A 97 -0.17 -1.48 9.80
N ALA A 98 -0.61 -2.27 8.84
CA ALA A 98 0.12 -3.44 8.41
C ALA A 98 -0.06 -3.68 6.90
N MET A 99 0.79 -4.54 6.33
CA MET A 99 0.53 -5.11 5.02
C MET A 99 -0.89 -5.68 4.98
N MET A 100 -1.63 -5.33 3.95
CA MET A 100 -3.03 -5.74 3.80
C MET A 100 -3.19 -7.24 3.58
N HIS A 101 -4.42 -7.69 3.68
CA HIS A 101 -4.84 -9.07 3.40
C HIS A 101 -4.31 -10.09 4.40
N GLY A 102 -4.17 -11.33 3.96
CA GLY A 102 -3.67 -12.40 4.79
C GLY A 102 -4.76 -13.17 5.52
N TYR A 103 -4.35 -14.26 6.16
CA TYR A 103 -5.26 -15.21 6.79
C TYR A 103 -4.70 -15.62 8.15
N MET A 104 -5.31 -15.08 9.21
CA MET A 104 -5.06 -15.41 10.60
C MET A 104 -6.36 -15.86 11.25
N VAL A 105 -6.46 -17.13 11.60
CA VAL A 105 -7.69 -17.70 12.20
C VAL A 105 -7.41 -18.23 13.58
N PHE A 106 -8.33 -17.91 14.48
CA PHE A 106 -8.22 -18.16 15.91
C PHE A 106 -9.42 -18.96 16.41
N ASP A 107 -9.16 -19.85 17.37
CA ASP A 107 -10.21 -20.54 18.13
C ASP A 107 -10.77 -19.65 19.26
N LYS A 108 -11.70 -20.19 20.05
CA LYS A 108 -12.33 -19.48 21.17
C LYS A 108 -11.36 -19.07 22.26
N GLU A 109 -10.26 -19.79 22.43
CA GLU A 109 -9.19 -19.53 23.35
C GLU A 109 -8.23 -18.43 22.83
N GLY A 110 -8.39 -18.02 21.57
CA GLY A 110 -7.56 -17.02 20.91
C GLY A 110 -6.21 -17.57 20.43
N THR A 111 -6.14 -18.89 20.20
CA THR A 111 -4.98 -19.57 19.66
C THR A 111 -4.99 -19.51 18.13
N LEU A 112 -3.88 -19.11 17.52
CA LEU A 112 -3.69 -19.18 16.06
C LEU A 112 -3.67 -20.64 15.63
N MET A 113 -4.63 -21.05 14.78
CA MET A 113 -4.85 -22.48 14.47
C MET A 113 -4.01 -23.00 13.31
N VAL A 114 -3.59 -22.11 12.41
CA VAL A 114 -2.70 -22.42 11.27
C VAL A 114 -1.66 -21.32 11.16
N PRO A 115 -0.49 -21.57 10.53
CA PRO A 115 0.47 -20.50 10.28
C PRO A 115 -0.16 -19.32 9.55
N PHE A 116 0.24 -18.10 9.90
CA PHE A 116 -0.19 -16.89 9.22
C PHE A 116 0.13 -17.00 7.72
N ARG A 117 -0.90 -16.90 6.86
CA ARG A 117 -0.75 -16.88 5.41
C ARG A 117 -0.76 -15.43 4.94
N THR A 118 0.38 -14.93 4.49
CA THR A 118 0.53 -13.54 4.06
C THR A 118 -0.04 -13.29 2.66
N TRP A 119 -0.17 -12.02 2.27
CA TRP A 119 -0.58 -11.59 0.93
C TRP A 119 0.25 -12.21 -0.21
N ARG A 120 1.48 -12.67 0.09
CA ARG A 120 2.41 -13.22 -0.89
C ARG A 120 2.05 -14.64 -1.37
N ASN A 121 1.13 -15.31 -0.68
CA ASN A 121 0.69 -16.64 -1.05
C ASN A 121 -0.26 -16.60 -2.25
N THR A 122 0.02 -17.39 -3.28
CA THR A 122 -0.78 -17.54 -4.51
C THR A 122 -1.41 -18.94 -4.59
N ILE A 123 -1.92 -19.45 -3.48
CA ILE A 123 -2.44 -20.82 -3.32
C ILE A 123 -3.97 -20.91 -3.35
N THR A 124 -4.65 -19.84 -3.76
CA THR A 124 -6.10 -19.66 -3.63
C THR A 124 -6.79 -19.38 -4.98
N GLU A 125 -6.18 -19.79 -6.09
CA GLU A 125 -6.67 -19.50 -7.43
C GLU A 125 -8.10 -19.99 -7.65
N GLN A 126 -8.41 -21.24 -7.28
CA GLN A 126 -9.74 -21.82 -7.42
C GLN A 126 -10.77 -21.01 -6.62
N ALA A 127 -10.48 -20.71 -5.35
CA ALA A 127 -11.36 -19.94 -4.50
C ALA A 127 -11.61 -18.53 -5.03
N ALA A 128 -10.56 -17.84 -5.47
CA ALA A 128 -10.65 -16.50 -6.04
C ALA A 128 -11.58 -16.49 -7.27
N LYS A 129 -11.39 -17.43 -8.17
CA LYS A 129 -12.20 -17.57 -9.39
C LYS A 129 -13.68 -17.87 -9.09
N GLU A 130 -13.95 -18.82 -8.21
CA GLU A 130 -15.32 -19.20 -7.83
C GLU A 130 -16.03 -18.05 -7.10
N LEU A 131 -15.35 -17.36 -6.18
CA LEU A 131 -15.93 -16.23 -5.45
C LEU A 131 -16.15 -15.01 -6.36
N THR A 132 -15.23 -14.72 -7.28
CA THR A 132 -15.40 -13.66 -8.29
C THR A 132 -16.66 -13.89 -9.10
N ALA A 133 -16.90 -15.12 -9.54
CA ALA A 133 -18.12 -15.48 -10.27
C ALA A 133 -19.38 -15.39 -9.39
N ALA A 134 -19.32 -15.88 -8.14
CA ALA A 134 -20.46 -15.88 -7.23
C ALA A 134 -20.88 -14.47 -6.80
N PHE A 135 -19.93 -13.57 -6.62
CA PHE A 135 -20.19 -12.20 -6.16
C PHE A 135 -20.38 -11.20 -7.31
N SER A 136 -20.02 -11.57 -8.54
CA SER A 136 -19.85 -10.60 -9.65
C SER A 136 -18.97 -9.41 -9.24
N PHE A 137 -17.90 -9.72 -8.51
CA PHE A 137 -16.94 -8.77 -7.94
C PHE A 137 -15.55 -9.42 -7.95
N ASN A 138 -14.52 -8.70 -8.35
CA ASN A 138 -13.16 -9.26 -8.38
C ASN A 138 -12.66 -9.60 -6.98
N ILE A 139 -12.35 -10.87 -6.75
CA ILE A 139 -11.74 -11.37 -5.51
C ILE A 139 -10.33 -11.85 -5.82
N PRO A 140 -9.30 -11.04 -5.51
CA PRO A 140 -7.91 -11.43 -5.72
C PRO A 140 -7.48 -12.60 -4.82
N GLN A 141 -6.53 -13.40 -5.28
CA GLN A 141 -6.03 -14.56 -4.54
C GLN A 141 -5.50 -14.23 -3.14
N ARG A 142 -4.94 -13.04 -2.94
CA ARG A 142 -4.35 -12.61 -1.67
C ARG A 142 -5.36 -12.21 -0.60
N TRP A 143 -6.63 -12.03 -0.93
CA TRP A 143 -7.66 -11.61 0.01
C TRP A 143 -8.00 -12.69 1.04
N SER A 144 -8.31 -12.26 2.27
CA SER A 144 -8.62 -13.17 3.38
C SER A 144 -9.75 -14.14 3.08
N ILE A 145 -10.80 -13.68 2.37
CA ILE A 145 -11.93 -14.52 2.00
C ILE A 145 -11.54 -15.59 0.97
N ALA A 146 -10.60 -15.31 0.07
CA ALA A 146 -10.07 -16.30 -0.86
C ALA A 146 -9.32 -17.41 -0.11
N HIS A 147 -8.54 -17.05 0.91
CA HIS A 147 -7.87 -18.02 1.78
C HIS A 147 -8.85 -18.87 2.59
N LEU A 148 -9.88 -18.25 3.17
CA LEU A 148 -10.91 -18.97 3.91
C LEU A 148 -11.64 -19.96 3.00
N TYR A 149 -12.08 -19.51 1.83
CA TYR A 149 -12.81 -20.38 0.91
C TYR A 149 -11.94 -21.49 0.33
N GLN A 150 -10.66 -21.22 0.04
CA GLN A 150 -9.72 -22.26 -0.38
C GLN A 150 -9.50 -23.31 0.71
N ALA A 151 -9.37 -22.90 1.97
CA ALA A 151 -9.31 -23.84 3.10
C ALA A 151 -10.58 -24.73 3.16
N ILE A 152 -11.76 -24.15 2.90
CA ILE A 152 -13.03 -24.88 2.84
C ILE A 152 -13.03 -25.89 1.68
N LEU A 153 -12.57 -25.49 0.50
CA LEU A 153 -12.43 -26.38 -0.66
C LEU A 153 -11.46 -27.53 -0.37
N ASN A 154 -10.38 -27.25 0.31
CA ASN A 154 -9.37 -28.24 0.72
C ASN A 154 -9.85 -29.13 1.88
N GLY A 155 -10.94 -28.79 2.59
CA GLY A 155 -11.42 -29.53 3.75
C GLY A 155 -10.48 -29.48 4.95
N GLU A 156 -9.82 -28.34 5.20
CA GLU A 156 -8.85 -28.21 6.29
C GLU A 156 -9.48 -28.40 7.67
N GLU A 157 -8.78 -29.06 8.59
CA GLU A 157 -9.33 -29.54 9.87
C GLU A 157 -9.69 -28.42 10.87
N HIS A 158 -9.11 -27.25 10.76
CA HIS A 158 -9.34 -26.14 11.69
C HIS A 158 -10.70 -25.44 11.50
N LEU A 159 -11.30 -25.56 10.32
CA LEU A 159 -12.51 -24.81 9.91
C LEU A 159 -13.69 -24.87 10.89
N PRO A 160 -14.07 -26.04 11.46
CA PRO A 160 -15.19 -26.09 12.41
C PRO A 160 -14.96 -25.32 13.72
N ARG A 161 -13.72 -25.02 14.05
CA ARG A 161 -13.32 -24.38 15.30
C ARG A 161 -13.01 -22.89 15.18
N ILE A 162 -13.18 -22.30 13.99
CA ILE A 162 -12.93 -20.87 13.80
C ILE A 162 -13.91 -20.06 14.65
N ASP A 163 -13.35 -19.14 15.46
CA ASP A 163 -14.08 -18.16 16.24
C ASP A 163 -13.79 -16.72 15.75
N TYR A 164 -12.62 -16.51 15.16
CA TYR A 164 -12.21 -15.21 14.67
C TYR A 164 -11.25 -15.33 13.48
N LEU A 165 -11.53 -14.59 12.42
CA LEU A 165 -10.68 -14.39 11.25
C LEU A 165 -10.21 -12.93 11.24
N SER A 166 -8.92 -12.71 11.12
CA SER A 166 -8.33 -11.37 11.12
C SER A 166 -7.15 -11.25 10.16
N THR A 167 -6.70 -10.02 10.01
CA THR A 167 -5.43 -9.65 9.38
C THR A 167 -4.39 -9.33 10.46
N LEU A 168 -3.14 -9.05 10.03
CA LEU A 168 -2.06 -8.71 10.97
C LEU A 168 -2.38 -7.45 11.80
N ALA A 169 -2.86 -6.38 11.15
CA ALA A 169 -3.23 -5.15 11.85
C ALA A 169 -4.33 -5.40 12.90
N GLY A 170 -5.36 -6.13 12.53
CA GLY A 170 -6.47 -6.48 13.43
C GLY A 170 -6.03 -7.39 14.57
N TYR A 171 -5.14 -8.34 14.33
CA TYR A 171 -4.59 -9.22 15.35
C TYR A 171 -3.81 -8.44 16.41
N VAL A 172 -2.89 -7.58 16.00
CA VAL A 172 -2.09 -6.76 16.93
C VAL A 172 -3.00 -5.84 17.74
N HIS A 173 -3.92 -5.15 17.08
CA HIS A 173 -4.89 -4.27 17.74
C HIS A 173 -5.73 -5.01 18.78
N TRP A 174 -6.28 -6.18 18.40
CA TRP A 174 -7.06 -7.01 19.32
C TRP A 174 -6.27 -7.41 20.57
N LYS A 175 -5.02 -7.84 20.42
CA LYS A 175 -4.19 -8.22 21.57
C LYS A 175 -3.86 -7.04 22.51
N LEU A 176 -3.79 -5.84 21.97
CA LEU A 176 -3.47 -4.63 22.75
C LEU A 176 -4.71 -3.99 23.40
N THR A 177 -5.88 -4.15 22.81
CA THR A 177 -7.12 -3.47 23.26
C THR A 177 -8.22 -4.41 23.72
N GLY A 178 -8.16 -5.68 23.39
CA GLY A 178 -9.26 -6.63 23.55
C GLY A 178 -10.40 -6.46 22.53
N LYS A 179 -10.29 -5.52 21.57
CA LYS A 179 -11.34 -5.24 20.57
C LYS A 179 -11.04 -5.89 19.23
N ARG A 180 -12.02 -6.63 18.68
CA ARG A 180 -11.97 -7.30 17.39
C ARG A 180 -12.54 -6.36 16.31
N VAL A 181 -11.77 -5.37 15.91
CA VAL A 181 -12.18 -4.32 14.98
C VAL A 181 -11.14 -4.12 13.88
N LEU A 182 -11.57 -3.62 12.72
CA LEU A 182 -10.70 -3.14 11.63
C LEU A 182 -11.18 -1.79 11.13
N GLY A 183 -10.28 -0.98 10.65
CA GLY A 183 -10.61 0.13 9.78
C GLY A 183 -11.18 -0.37 8.45
N VAL A 184 -12.08 0.41 7.86
CA VAL A 184 -12.79 0.02 6.64
C VAL A 184 -11.84 -0.20 5.46
N GLY A 185 -10.73 0.55 5.40
CA GLY A 185 -9.69 0.36 4.39
C GLY A 185 -9.06 -1.02 4.46
N GLU A 186 -8.67 -1.48 5.64
CA GLU A 186 -8.13 -2.83 5.85
C GLU A 186 -9.20 -3.90 5.65
N ALA A 187 -10.42 -3.69 6.16
CA ALA A 187 -11.53 -4.62 6.01
C ALA A 187 -11.88 -4.86 4.53
N SER A 188 -11.73 -3.83 3.68
CA SER A 188 -11.97 -3.95 2.23
C SER A 188 -11.02 -4.92 1.51
N GLY A 189 -9.87 -5.22 2.11
CA GLY A 189 -8.93 -6.25 1.63
C GLY A 189 -9.20 -7.64 2.19
N MET A 190 -10.15 -7.78 3.12
CA MET A 190 -10.63 -9.07 3.60
C MET A 190 -11.84 -9.57 2.81
N PHE A 191 -12.82 -8.69 2.62
CA PHE A 191 -14.10 -8.96 2.01
C PHE A 191 -14.66 -7.67 1.39
N PRO A 192 -15.50 -7.74 0.32
CA PRO A 192 -16.09 -6.55 -0.31
C PRO A 192 -16.86 -5.67 0.67
N ILE A 193 -16.66 -4.36 0.54
CA ILE A 193 -17.33 -3.32 1.31
C ILE A 193 -18.42 -2.66 0.46
N ASP A 194 -19.59 -2.43 1.06
CA ASP A 194 -20.59 -1.52 0.55
C ASP A 194 -20.22 -0.08 0.98
N SER A 195 -19.87 0.77 0.03
CA SER A 195 -19.42 2.16 0.30
C SER A 195 -20.49 3.02 0.95
N LYS A 196 -21.79 2.68 0.80
CA LYS A 196 -22.89 3.44 1.42
C LYS A 196 -23.06 3.12 2.90
N THR A 197 -22.95 1.84 3.25
CA THR A 197 -23.05 1.39 4.66
C THR A 197 -21.70 1.44 5.35
N LYS A 198 -20.59 1.47 4.58
CA LYS A 198 -19.21 1.41 5.06
C LYS A 198 -18.95 0.17 5.94
N ASP A 199 -19.63 -0.92 5.61
CA ASP A 199 -19.48 -2.23 6.22
C ASP A 199 -19.45 -3.30 5.11
N TYR A 200 -19.21 -4.54 5.46
CA TYR A 200 -19.19 -5.65 4.50
C TYR A 200 -20.49 -5.72 3.70
N ASP A 201 -20.39 -5.96 2.40
CA ASP A 201 -21.56 -6.10 1.53
C ASP A 201 -22.43 -7.27 1.99
N GLN A 202 -23.62 -6.95 2.50
CA GLN A 202 -24.52 -7.92 3.11
C GLN A 202 -25.03 -8.97 2.11
N ASN A 203 -25.23 -8.59 0.85
CA ASN A 203 -25.68 -9.54 -0.17
C ASN A 203 -24.60 -10.57 -0.48
N MET A 204 -23.33 -10.14 -0.51
CA MET A 204 -22.21 -11.04 -0.72
C MET A 204 -21.94 -11.92 0.52
N VAL A 205 -22.11 -11.38 1.74
CA VAL A 205 -22.06 -12.18 2.99
C VAL A 205 -23.11 -13.30 2.95
N GLU A 206 -24.36 -12.99 2.61
CA GLU A 206 -25.42 -13.99 2.49
C GLU A 206 -25.13 -15.00 1.36
N THR A 207 -24.56 -14.56 0.25
CA THR A 207 -24.17 -15.43 -0.86
C THR A 207 -23.08 -16.41 -0.41
N PHE A 208 -22.07 -15.92 0.33
CA PHE A 208 -21.03 -16.78 0.89
C PHE A 208 -21.60 -17.80 1.87
N ASP A 209 -22.45 -17.37 2.82
CA ASP A 209 -23.07 -18.27 3.79
C ASP A 209 -23.92 -19.35 3.12
N LYS A 210 -24.65 -19.02 2.04
CA LYS A 210 -25.38 -20.01 1.22
C LYS A 210 -24.44 -20.99 0.53
N LEU A 211 -23.31 -20.50 0.02
CA LEU A 211 -22.33 -21.33 -0.68
C LEU A 211 -21.71 -22.39 0.24
N ILE A 212 -21.43 -22.03 1.50
CA ILE A 212 -20.82 -22.93 2.49
C ILE A 212 -21.84 -23.72 3.34
N ALA A 213 -23.13 -23.40 3.25
CA ALA A 213 -24.19 -24.06 4.07
C ALA A 213 -24.13 -25.61 4.05
N PRO A 214 -23.84 -26.30 2.92
CA PRO A 214 -23.71 -27.75 2.91
C PRO A 214 -22.58 -28.32 3.79
N LYS A 215 -21.61 -27.49 4.20
CA LYS A 215 -20.51 -27.91 5.09
C LYS A 215 -20.93 -28.02 6.56
N GLY A 216 -22.04 -27.37 6.97
CA GLY A 216 -22.64 -27.49 8.30
C GLY A 216 -21.80 -26.86 9.43
N TYR A 217 -20.99 -25.84 9.15
CA TYR A 217 -20.24 -25.12 10.21
C TYR A 217 -21.23 -24.42 11.16
N SER A 218 -20.83 -24.32 12.44
CA SER A 218 -21.61 -23.66 13.50
C SER A 218 -21.54 -22.13 13.43
N TRP A 219 -20.63 -21.59 12.66
CA TRP A 219 -20.43 -20.16 12.45
C TRP A 219 -20.94 -19.71 11.07
N LYS A 220 -21.32 -18.46 10.97
CA LYS A 220 -21.54 -17.74 9.73
C LYS A 220 -20.42 -16.74 9.51
N LEU A 221 -20.23 -16.28 8.27
CA LEU A 221 -19.13 -15.39 7.93
C LEU A 221 -19.10 -14.15 8.84
N ARG A 222 -20.24 -13.49 9.05
CA ARG A 222 -20.28 -12.26 9.86
C ARG A 222 -19.91 -12.48 11.32
N ASP A 223 -20.09 -13.67 11.86
CA ASP A 223 -19.78 -14.01 13.25
C ASP A 223 -18.26 -14.04 13.50
N ILE A 224 -17.48 -14.40 12.48
CA ILE A 224 -16.03 -14.57 12.57
C ILE A 224 -15.23 -13.37 12.05
N LEU A 225 -15.86 -12.46 11.31
CA LEU A 225 -15.21 -11.24 10.81
C LEU A 225 -15.12 -10.15 11.89
N PRO A 226 -14.09 -9.28 11.86
CA PRO A 226 -14.00 -8.13 12.74
C PRO A 226 -15.14 -7.13 12.46
N GLN A 227 -15.48 -6.32 13.47
CA GLN A 227 -16.33 -5.15 13.28
C GLN A 227 -15.58 -4.10 12.46
N VAL A 228 -16.28 -3.49 11.49
CA VAL A 228 -15.71 -2.42 10.66
C VAL A 228 -15.95 -1.06 11.31
N LEU A 229 -14.90 -0.24 11.35
CA LEU A 229 -14.94 1.14 11.82
C LEU A 229 -14.37 2.06 10.73
N VAL A 230 -14.86 3.29 10.64
CA VAL A 230 -14.29 4.29 9.74
C VAL A 230 -13.27 5.19 10.45
N ALA A 231 -12.41 5.84 9.69
CA ALA A 231 -11.45 6.80 10.23
C ALA A 231 -12.14 7.85 11.12
N GLY A 232 -11.52 8.15 12.26
CA GLY A 232 -12.07 9.10 13.23
C GLY A 232 -13.00 8.49 14.27
N GLU A 233 -13.35 7.21 14.18
CA GLU A 233 -14.04 6.48 15.25
C GLU A 233 -13.05 5.92 16.28
N PRO A 234 -13.42 5.86 17.57
CA PRO A 234 -12.58 5.25 18.59
C PRO A 234 -12.62 3.71 18.48
N ALA A 235 -11.47 3.06 18.53
CA ALA A 235 -11.33 1.62 18.42
C ALA A 235 -10.95 0.92 19.74
N GLY A 236 -11.16 1.57 20.86
CA GLY A 236 -10.78 1.10 22.20
C GLY A 236 -9.52 1.76 22.73
N ASN A 237 -9.09 1.31 23.88
CA ASN A 237 -7.91 1.85 24.57
C ASN A 237 -6.89 0.74 24.82
N LEU A 238 -5.63 1.13 24.89
CA LEU A 238 -4.53 0.24 25.29
C LEU A 238 -4.79 -0.28 26.72
N THR A 239 -4.87 -1.61 26.86
CA THR A 239 -5.06 -2.26 28.18
C THR A 239 -3.75 -2.30 28.97
N GLU A 240 -3.81 -2.67 30.26
CA GLU A 240 -2.60 -2.86 31.06
C GLU A 240 -1.73 -4.00 30.51
N GLU A 241 -2.36 -5.11 30.08
CA GLU A 241 -1.68 -6.21 29.42
C GLU A 241 -1.12 -5.79 28.06
N GLY A 242 -1.88 -5.01 27.30
CA GLY A 242 -1.45 -4.45 26.03
C GLY A 242 -0.24 -3.52 26.16
N ALA A 243 -0.23 -2.66 27.19
CA ALA A 243 0.89 -1.79 27.47
C ALA A 243 2.19 -2.57 27.77
N LYS A 244 2.10 -3.63 28.59
CA LYS A 244 3.22 -4.52 28.90
C LYS A 244 3.68 -5.33 27.69
N LEU A 245 2.73 -5.69 26.81
CA LEU A 245 3.04 -6.43 25.59
C LEU A 245 3.76 -5.55 24.55
N LEU A 246 3.35 -4.28 24.43
CA LEU A 246 4.00 -3.31 23.55
C LEU A 246 5.35 -2.86 24.11
N ASP A 247 5.38 -2.54 25.41
CA ASP A 247 6.57 -2.07 26.13
C ASP A 247 6.92 -3.00 27.29
N PRO A 248 7.79 -4.02 27.07
CA PRO A 248 8.25 -4.92 28.14
C PRO A 248 9.03 -4.21 29.27
N SER A 249 9.51 -2.98 29.07
CA SER A 249 10.14 -2.20 30.14
C SER A 249 9.14 -1.79 31.23
N GLY A 250 7.85 -1.73 30.89
CA GLY A 250 6.77 -1.36 31.78
C GLY A 250 6.67 0.14 32.06
N GLU A 251 7.35 0.99 31.28
CA GLU A 251 7.26 2.45 31.43
C GLU A 251 5.99 3.03 30.79
N LEU A 252 5.46 2.39 29.72
CA LEU A 252 4.28 2.88 29.01
C LEU A 252 3.00 2.70 29.85
N GLU A 253 2.26 3.78 30.04
CA GLU A 253 0.98 3.78 30.75
C GLU A 253 -0.15 3.21 29.88
N ALA A 254 -1.09 2.51 30.50
CA ALA A 254 -2.32 2.03 29.85
C ALA A 254 -3.36 3.16 29.68
N GLY A 255 -4.47 2.85 29.01
CA GLY A 255 -5.60 3.77 28.83
C GLY A 255 -5.49 4.68 27.59
N ILE A 256 -4.42 4.59 26.82
CA ILE A 256 -4.20 5.40 25.62
C ILE A 256 -5.25 5.03 24.56
N PRO A 257 -6.00 6.01 24.01
CA PRO A 257 -6.96 5.75 22.94
C PRO A 257 -6.28 5.28 21.66
N MET A 258 -6.93 4.34 20.95
CA MET A 258 -6.42 3.77 19.72
C MET A 258 -7.42 4.00 18.58
N CYS A 259 -6.90 4.39 17.41
CA CYS A 259 -7.70 4.50 16.19
C CYS A 259 -7.91 3.12 15.54
N PRO A 260 -8.88 2.98 14.61
CA PRO A 260 -9.06 1.74 13.86
C PRO A 260 -7.76 1.33 13.17
N PRO A 261 -7.35 0.05 13.29
CA PRO A 261 -6.17 -0.45 12.61
C PRO A 261 -6.42 -0.54 11.10
N GLU A 262 -5.45 -0.09 10.30
CA GLU A 262 -5.59 0.05 8.85
C GLU A 262 -4.52 -0.73 8.06
N GLY A 263 -4.75 -0.85 6.77
CA GLY A 263 -3.80 -1.40 5.82
C GLY A 263 -2.81 -0.36 5.30
N ASP A 264 -1.66 -0.85 4.83
CA ASP A 264 -0.58 -0.02 4.28
C ASP A 264 -1.00 0.80 3.06
N ALA A 265 -1.92 0.29 2.23
CA ALA A 265 -2.47 1.03 1.10
C ALA A 265 -3.22 2.30 1.56
N GLY A 266 -4.16 2.16 2.51
CA GLY A 266 -4.94 3.28 3.03
C GLY A 266 -4.09 4.30 3.77
N THR A 267 -3.15 3.85 4.60
CA THR A 267 -2.24 4.75 5.32
C THR A 267 -1.23 5.44 4.40
N GLY A 268 -0.82 4.78 3.32
CA GLY A 268 -0.03 5.40 2.25
C GLY A 268 -0.79 6.53 1.53
N MET A 269 -2.09 6.35 1.30
CA MET A 269 -2.95 7.42 0.73
C MET A 269 -3.06 8.60 1.69
N VAL A 270 -3.21 8.36 2.99
CA VAL A 270 -3.23 9.42 4.01
C VAL A 270 -1.90 10.18 4.04
N ALA A 271 -0.79 9.47 4.05
CA ALA A 271 0.56 10.06 4.07
C ALA A 271 0.90 10.90 2.82
N THR A 272 0.15 10.74 1.73
CA THR A 272 0.33 11.47 0.47
C THR A 272 -0.81 12.44 0.16
N ASN A 273 -1.74 12.65 1.08
CA ASN A 273 -2.93 13.51 0.90
C ASN A 273 -3.78 13.10 -0.32
N SER A 274 -3.94 11.82 -0.57
CA SER A 274 -4.61 11.28 -1.76
C SER A 274 -5.90 10.51 -1.44
N VAL A 275 -6.69 11.00 -0.48
CA VAL A 275 -7.98 10.40 -0.07
C VAL A 275 -9.20 11.11 -0.65
N THR A 276 -9.02 12.24 -1.31
CA THR A 276 -10.12 13.01 -1.91
C THR A 276 -10.62 12.34 -3.18
N VAL A 277 -11.94 12.41 -3.42
CA VAL A 277 -12.57 11.89 -4.66
C VAL A 277 -11.85 12.40 -5.90
N HIS A 278 -11.64 11.53 -6.88
CA HIS A 278 -10.94 11.78 -8.14
C HIS A 278 -9.45 12.16 -7.97
N THR A 279 -8.88 11.94 -6.82
CA THR A 279 -7.42 11.92 -6.65
C THR A 279 -6.90 10.48 -6.56
N GLY A 280 -5.61 10.33 -6.62
CA GLY A 280 -5.00 9.01 -6.51
C GLY A 280 -3.57 9.06 -5.99
N ASN A 281 -3.04 7.88 -5.79
CA ASN A 281 -1.69 7.64 -5.33
C ASN A 281 -1.01 6.63 -6.25
N VAL A 282 0.24 6.85 -6.59
CA VAL A 282 1.06 5.89 -7.33
C VAL A 282 2.38 5.66 -6.62
N SER A 283 2.66 4.39 -6.32
CA SER A 283 3.94 3.95 -5.77
C SER A 283 4.70 3.22 -6.86
N ALA A 284 5.83 3.78 -7.33
CA ALA A 284 6.63 3.23 -8.42
C ALA A 284 8.05 2.91 -7.95
N GLY A 285 8.26 1.66 -7.61
CA GLY A 285 9.53 1.07 -7.19
C GLY A 285 9.88 -0.16 -8.03
N THR A 286 10.25 -1.26 -7.38
CA THR A 286 10.46 -2.58 -8.02
C THR A 286 9.19 -3.03 -8.73
N SER A 287 8.06 -2.95 -8.06
CA SER A 287 6.68 -3.05 -8.59
C SER A 287 6.04 -1.67 -8.68
N VAL A 288 4.87 -1.58 -9.27
CA VAL A 288 4.08 -0.35 -9.30
C VAL A 288 2.62 -0.65 -9.03
N PHE A 289 2.00 0.19 -8.22
CA PHE A 289 0.55 0.20 -8.09
C PHE A 289 0.02 1.64 -8.11
N ALA A 290 -1.19 1.80 -8.60
CA ALA A 290 -1.90 3.05 -8.56
C ALA A 290 -3.29 2.83 -7.97
N MET A 291 -3.71 3.74 -7.11
CA MET A 291 -5.01 3.77 -6.47
C MET A 291 -5.72 5.05 -6.88
N VAL A 292 -6.98 4.94 -7.27
CA VAL A 292 -7.82 6.07 -7.68
C VAL A 292 -9.08 6.09 -6.84
N VAL A 293 -9.32 7.19 -6.13
CA VAL A 293 -10.51 7.37 -5.29
C VAL A 293 -11.70 7.73 -6.16
N MET A 294 -12.76 6.95 -6.05
CA MET A 294 -14.02 7.14 -6.76
C MET A 294 -15.06 7.79 -5.84
N ASP A 295 -16.09 8.40 -6.42
CA ASP A 295 -17.25 8.86 -5.66
C ASP A 295 -18.04 7.66 -5.09
N GLU A 296 -18.69 7.82 -3.95
CA GLU A 296 -19.47 6.76 -3.29
C GLU A 296 -20.61 6.17 -4.17
N ASN A 297 -21.05 6.92 -5.17
CA ASN A 297 -22.08 6.51 -6.12
C ASN A 297 -21.51 5.95 -7.44
N GLU A 298 -20.19 6.02 -7.63
CA GLU A 298 -19.52 5.43 -8.78
C GLU A 298 -19.29 3.94 -8.57
N THR A 299 -19.61 3.15 -9.57
CA THR A 299 -19.34 1.70 -9.60
C THR A 299 -18.79 1.31 -10.95
N LEU A 300 -17.95 0.30 -11.00
CA LEU A 300 -17.48 -0.24 -12.27
C LEU A 300 -18.64 -0.93 -13.01
N LYS A 301 -18.72 -0.73 -14.32
CA LYS A 301 -19.77 -1.31 -15.20
C LYS A 301 -19.60 -2.81 -15.39
N LYS A 302 -18.36 -3.29 -15.24
CA LYS A 302 -17.98 -4.69 -15.42
C LYS A 302 -17.04 -5.14 -14.32
N VAL A 303 -16.92 -6.45 -14.14
CA VAL A 303 -15.87 -7.06 -13.35
C VAL A 303 -14.59 -7.10 -14.19
N HIS A 304 -13.51 -6.58 -13.65
CA HIS A 304 -12.17 -6.61 -14.25
C HIS A 304 -11.23 -7.32 -13.28
N GLU A 305 -10.60 -8.39 -13.70
CA GLU A 305 -9.63 -9.13 -12.87
C GLU A 305 -8.33 -8.34 -12.65
N GLU A 306 -8.09 -7.34 -13.49
CA GLU A 306 -6.96 -6.41 -13.42
C GLU A 306 -7.14 -5.30 -12.38
N ILE A 307 -8.37 -5.11 -11.89
CA ILE A 307 -8.71 -4.01 -10.98
C ILE A 307 -9.25 -4.57 -9.67
N ASP A 308 -8.58 -4.19 -8.59
CA ASP A 308 -9.04 -4.49 -7.24
C ASP A 308 -9.83 -3.31 -6.68
N MET A 309 -10.97 -3.60 -6.08
CA MET A 309 -11.79 -2.60 -5.43
C MET A 309 -11.60 -2.67 -3.92
N VAL A 310 -10.96 -1.65 -3.37
CA VAL A 310 -10.75 -1.46 -1.93
C VAL A 310 -11.40 -0.14 -1.49
N THR A 311 -11.12 0.35 -0.29
CA THR A 311 -11.64 1.65 0.16
C THR A 311 -10.55 2.53 0.77
N THR A 312 -10.81 3.83 0.84
CA THR A 312 -10.08 4.75 1.71
C THR A 312 -10.39 4.44 3.18
N PRO A 313 -9.58 4.94 4.15
CA PRO A 313 -9.87 4.79 5.58
C PRO A 313 -11.21 5.40 6.05
N ASP A 314 -11.81 6.29 5.28
CA ASP A 314 -13.15 6.85 5.54
C ASP A 314 -14.26 6.21 4.69
N GLY A 315 -13.93 5.18 3.89
CA GLY A 315 -14.88 4.29 3.23
C GLY A 315 -15.30 4.67 1.81
N LEU A 316 -14.59 5.59 1.15
CA LEU A 316 -14.78 5.84 -0.28
C LEU A 316 -14.22 4.70 -1.12
N PRO A 317 -14.86 4.32 -2.24
CA PRO A 317 -14.34 3.27 -3.10
C PRO A 317 -13.03 3.69 -3.76
N VAL A 318 -12.11 2.75 -3.86
CA VAL A 318 -10.80 2.92 -4.50
C VAL A 318 -10.58 1.82 -5.51
N ALA A 319 -10.34 2.20 -6.76
CA ALA A 319 -9.91 1.27 -7.80
C ALA A 319 -8.39 1.20 -7.81
N MET A 320 -7.83 0.01 -7.69
CA MET A 320 -6.39 -0.24 -7.65
C MET A 320 -5.95 -1.12 -8.81
N ALA A 321 -4.94 -0.66 -9.55
CA ALA A 321 -4.19 -1.47 -10.52
C ALA A 321 -2.81 -1.76 -9.93
N HIS A 322 -2.42 -3.03 -9.86
CA HIS A 322 -1.13 -3.47 -9.34
C HIS A 322 -0.36 -4.25 -10.41
N CYS A 323 0.91 -3.88 -10.63
CA CYS A 323 1.83 -4.54 -11.54
C CYS A 323 3.06 -5.02 -10.79
N ASN A 324 3.47 -6.26 -11.08
CA ASN A 324 4.63 -6.87 -10.44
C ASN A 324 5.96 -6.26 -10.90
N ASN A 325 5.99 -5.68 -12.08
CA ASN A 325 7.20 -5.21 -12.74
C ASN A 325 7.15 -3.70 -13.00
N CYS A 326 8.20 -2.98 -12.55
CA CYS A 326 8.35 -1.55 -12.83
C CYS A 326 9.82 -1.21 -13.11
N THR A 327 10.61 -0.81 -12.10
CA THR A 327 11.96 -0.26 -12.33
C THR A 327 13.09 -1.30 -12.31
N SER A 328 12.83 -2.56 -12.04
CA SER A 328 13.90 -3.57 -11.90
C SER A 328 14.72 -3.73 -13.18
N ASP A 329 14.07 -3.84 -14.35
CA ASP A 329 14.75 -3.94 -15.64
C ASP A 329 15.45 -2.63 -16.02
N LEU A 330 14.80 -1.49 -15.78
CA LEU A 330 15.39 -0.17 -15.98
C LEU A 330 16.70 -0.01 -15.15
N ASN A 331 16.70 -0.48 -13.92
CA ASN A 331 17.89 -0.47 -13.06
C ASN A 331 18.99 -1.41 -13.59
N ALA A 332 18.63 -2.55 -14.18
CA ALA A 332 19.59 -3.46 -14.82
C ALA A 332 20.29 -2.80 -16.02
N TRP A 333 19.53 -2.09 -16.85
CA TRP A 333 20.11 -1.35 -17.99
C TRP A 333 21.01 -0.20 -17.51
N VAL A 334 20.61 0.55 -16.48
CA VAL A 334 21.49 1.58 -15.87
C VAL A 334 22.77 0.94 -15.33
N GLY A 335 22.69 -0.27 -14.79
CA GLY A 335 23.83 -1.08 -14.38
C GLY A 335 24.86 -1.33 -15.48
N ILE A 336 24.43 -1.56 -16.71
CA ILE A 336 25.32 -1.72 -17.87
C ILE A 336 26.11 -0.42 -18.14
N PHE A 337 25.46 0.73 -18.07
CA PHE A 337 26.16 2.02 -18.22
C PHE A 337 27.14 2.29 -17.07
N LYS A 338 26.84 1.85 -15.86
CA LYS A 338 27.79 1.86 -14.72
C LYS A 338 29.03 1.02 -15.04
N GLU A 339 28.86 -0.22 -15.50
CA GLU A 339 29.97 -1.11 -15.86
C GLU A 339 30.80 -0.53 -17.01
N PHE A 340 30.15 0.10 -17.99
CA PHE A 340 30.84 0.81 -19.06
C PHE A 340 31.72 1.95 -18.55
N GLN A 341 31.22 2.81 -17.65
CA GLN A 341 32.01 3.85 -17.04
C GLN A 341 33.21 3.28 -16.25
N GLN A 342 32.98 2.22 -15.48
CA GLN A 342 34.03 1.52 -14.75
C GLN A 342 35.12 0.96 -15.68
N ALA A 343 34.73 0.38 -16.82
CA ALA A 343 35.67 -0.13 -17.84
C ALA A 343 36.51 0.97 -18.47
N LEU A 344 35.99 2.20 -18.54
CA LEU A 344 36.73 3.38 -18.99
C LEU A 344 37.61 3.99 -17.89
N GLY A 345 37.57 3.48 -16.66
CA GLY A 345 38.30 4.04 -15.51
C GLY A 345 37.71 5.35 -15.01
N VAL A 346 36.43 5.65 -15.31
CA VAL A 346 35.75 6.86 -14.86
C VAL A 346 35.06 6.57 -13.53
N PRO A 347 35.24 7.42 -12.49
CA PRO A 347 34.50 7.29 -11.24
C PRO A 347 32.99 7.32 -11.48
N VAL A 348 32.24 6.45 -10.78
CA VAL A 348 30.79 6.35 -10.93
C VAL A 348 30.07 7.00 -9.74
N ASP A 349 29.27 8.02 -10.01
CA ASP A 349 28.23 8.53 -9.13
C ASP A 349 26.88 8.05 -9.66
N MET A 350 26.22 7.15 -8.93
CA MET A 350 24.94 6.56 -9.35
C MET A 350 23.82 7.61 -9.47
N ASN A 351 23.78 8.62 -8.62
CA ASN A 351 22.76 9.67 -8.69
C ASN A 351 22.95 10.51 -9.97
N GLN A 352 24.20 10.84 -10.28
CA GLN A 352 24.54 11.54 -11.53
C GLN A 352 24.21 10.68 -12.75
N LEU A 353 24.52 9.39 -12.73
CA LEU A 353 24.24 8.46 -13.83
C LEU A 353 22.75 8.34 -14.10
N PHE A 354 21.93 8.12 -13.08
CA PHE A 354 20.46 8.13 -13.21
C PHE A 354 19.96 9.46 -13.76
N SER A 355 20.43 10.58 -13.21
CA SER A 355 20.03 11.91 -13.67
C SER A 355 20.34 12.14 -15.15
N VAL A 356 21.54 11.79 -15.59
CA VAL A 356 21.96 11.95 -17.01
C VAL A 356 21.11 11.08 -17.92
N LEU A 357 20.96 9.79 -17.62
CA LEU A 357 20.23 8.86 -18.47
C LEU A 357 18.73 9.17 -18.52
N TYR A 358 18.11 9.51 -17.40
CA TYR A 358 16.69 9.84 -17.32
C TYR A 358 16.40 11.16 -18.07
N ASN A 359 17.20 12.20 -17.87
CA ASN A 359 17.03 13.46 -18.61
C ASN A 359 17.29 13.27 -20.10
N LYS A 360 18.25 12.39 -20.48
CA LYS A 360 18.48 12.06 -21.89
C LYS A 360 17.26 11.43 -22.57
N ALA A 361 16.48 10.65 -21.84
CA ALA A 361 15.23 10.08 -22.37
C ALA A 361 14.23 11.16 -22.84
N LEU A 362 14.20 12.34 -22.22
CA LEU A 362 13.31 13.43 -22.59
C LEU A 362 13.65 14.07 -23.95
N GLU A 363 14.85 13.84 -24.48
CA GLU A 363 15.28 14.29 -25.81
C GLU A 363 14.87 13.30 -26.93
N GLY A 364 14.37 12.11 -26.57
CA GLY A 364 13.93 11.09 -27.52
C GLY A 364 12.63 11.45 -28.23
N ASP A 365 12.36 10.73 -29.33
CA ASP A 365 11.06 10.81 -30.00
C ASP A 365 9.94 10.42 -29.03
N VAL A 366 8.81 11.11 -29.10
CA VAL A 366 7.70 10.93 -28.14
C VAL A 366 7.10 9.52 -28.15
N ASP A 367 7.27 8.78 -29.24
CA ASP A 367 6.85 7.38 -29.41
C ASP A 367 8.01 6.39 -29.25
N CYS A 368 9.15 6.82 -28.70
CA CYS A 368 10.38 6.04 -28.54
C CYS A 368 11.07 5.66 -29.87
N GLY A 369 10.76 6.34 -30.97
CA GLY A 369 11.37 6.06 -32.30
C GLY A 369 11.11 4.65 -32.82
N GLY A 370 9.98 4.04 -32.50
CA GLY A 370 9.62 2.69 -32.92
C GLY A 370 10.27 1.56 -32.11
N LEU A 371 11.03 1.86 -31.05
CA LEU A 371 11.59 0.86 -30.15
C LEU A 371 10.52 0.28 -29.23
N MET A 372 10.79 -0.95 -28.71
CA MET A 372 9.91 -1.69 -27.82
C MET A 372 10.73 -2.40 -26.73
N ALA A 373 10.19 -2.50 -25.52
CA ALA A 373 10.75 -3.33 -24.46
C ALA A 373 9.64 -3.90 -23.57
N TYR A 374 9.93 -5.03 -22.93
CA TYR A 374 9.18 -5.61 -21.83
C TYR A 374 10.10 -5.76 -20.63
N ASN A 375 9.61 -5.40 -19.45
CA ASN A 375 10.39 -5.38 -18.20
C ASN A 375 10.00 -6.55 -17.26
N TYR A 376 9.46 -7.62 -17.77
CA TYR A 376 8.89 -8.72 -17.00
C TYR A 376 9.97 -9.62 -16.40
N PHE A 377 10.40 -9.32 -15.19
CA PHE A 377 11.22 -10.21 -14.36
C PHE A 377 10.41 -11.33 -13.72
N SER A 378 9.10 -11.15 -13.61
CA SER A 378 8.13 -12.12 -13.12
C SER A 378 6.87 -12.05 -13.96
N GLY A 379 5.91 -12.93 -13.70
CA GLY A 379 4.59 -12.84 -14.31
C GLY A 379 3.94 -11.48 -14.09
N GLU A 380 3.04 -11.10 -14.99
CA GLU A 380 2.31 -9.82 -14.97
C GLU A 380 0.81 -10.07 -15.20
N SER A 381 0.05 -10.01 -14.11
CA SER A 381 -1.38 -10.33 -14.13
C SER A 381 -2.20 -9.38 -15.01
N ILE A 382 -1.85 -8.10 -15.05
CA ILE A 382 -2.52 -7.08 -15.88
C ILE A 382 -2.52 -7.47 -17.36
N THR A 383 -1.47 -8.16 -17.82
CA THR A 383 -1.34 -8.57 -19.23
C THR A 383 -1.48 -10.08 -19.43
N GLY A 384 -1.85 -10.83 -18.37
CA GLY A 384 -2.17 -12.25 -18.43
C GLY A 384 -0.97 -13.18 -18.59
N PHE A 385 0.18 -12.84 -17.98
CA PHE A 385 1.38 -13.67 -18.00
C PHE A 385 1.70 -14.20 -16.61
N GLU A 386 1.90 -15.52 -16.51
CA GLU A 386 2.33 -16.20 -15.27
C GLU A 386 3.84 -16.13 -15.06
N GLU A 387 4.60 -16.08 -16.15
CA GLU A 387 6.05 -15.96 -16.19
C GLU A 387 6.44 -14.75 -17.04
N GLY A 388 7.64 -14.23 -16.86
CA GLY A 388 8.11 -13.09 -17.61
C GLY A 388 9.55 -13.24 -18.10
N ARG A 389 9.90 -12.43 -19.12
CA ARG A 389 11.26 -12.28 -19.67
C ARG A 389 11.50 -10.83 -20.02
N PRO A 390 12.54 -10.19 -19.48
CA PRO A 390 12.92 -8.88 -19.98
C PRO A 390 13.37 -8.96 -21.44
N LEU A 391 12.74 -8.18 -22.31
CA LEU A 391 13.03 -8.18 -23.74
C LEU A 391 13.24 -6.75 -24.24
N PHE A 392 14.19 -6.57 -25.15
CA PHE A 392 14.33 -5.37 -25.96
C PHE A 392 14.23 -5.72 -27.43
N VAL A 393 13.28 -5.09 -28.11
CA VAL A 393 12.94 -5.40 -29.51
C VAL A 393 13.04 -4.14 -30.36
N ARG A 394 13.59 -4.28 -31.55
CA ARG A 394 13.66 -3.23 -32.57
C ARG A 394 13.51 -3.78 -33.98
N THR A 395 12.99 -2.95 -34.86
CA THR A 395 12.92 -3.20 -36.27
C THR A 395 14.06 -2.47 -37.00
N PRO A 396 14.41 -2.85 -38.25
CA PRO A 396 15.49 -2.20 -38.99
C PRO A 396 15.29 -0.70 -39.23
N ASP A 397 14.05 -0.22 -39.24
CA ASP A 397 13.64 1.18 -39.45
C ASP A 397 13.49 1.97 -38.16
N SER A 398 13.60 1.32 -37.00
CA SER A 398 13.52 2.03 -35.70
C SER A 398 14.74 2.93 -35.48
N LYS A 399 14.50 4.08 -34.83
CA LYS A 399 15.55 5.05 -34.48
C LYS A 399 16.26 4.68 -33.21
N PHE A 400 17.34 3.90 -33.30
CA PHE A 400 18.09 3.42 -32.16
C PHE A 400 19.13 4.45 -31.69
N THR A 401 18.73 5.30 -30.75
CA THR A 401 19.56 6.29 -30.09
C THR A 401 19.51 6.08 -28.57
N LEU A 402 20.49 6.63 -27.82
CA LEU A 402 20.48 6.57 -26.36
C LEU A 402 19.19 7.21 -25.78
N ALA A 403 18.75 8.32 -26.36
CA ALA A 403 17.54 9.01 -25.92
C ALA A 403 16.29 8.15 -26.11
N ASN A 404 16.10 7.56 -27.29
CA ASN A 404 14.98 6.67 -27.55
C ASN A 404 15.06 5.38 -26.73
N PHE A 405 16.25 4.82 -26.57
CA PHE A 405 16.49 3.63 -25.73
C PHE A 405 16.05 3.89 -24.29
N MET A 406 16.52 4.96 -23.68
CA MET A 406 16.16 5.30 -22.29
C MET A 406 14.68 5.65 -22.15
N ARG A 407 14.09 6.35 -23.11
CA ARG A 407 12.66 6.65 -23.11
C ARG A 407 11.81 5.37 -23.20
N THR A 408 12.24 4.41 -24.02
CA THR A 408 11.59 3.09 -24.12
C THR A 408 11.55 2.38 -22.77
N HIS A 409 12.66 2.35 -22.04
CA HIS A 409 12.70 1.69 -20.73
C HIS A 409 11.92 2.44 -19.64
N LEU A 410 11.85 3.77 -19.70
CA LEU A 410 10.95 4.55 -18.83
C LEU A 410 9.47 4.28 -19.17
N TYR A 411 9.10 4.23 -20.45
CA TYR A 411 7.73 3.94 -20.86
C TYR A 411 7.32 2.51 -20.47
N THR A 412 8.18 1.52 -20.72
CA THR A 412 7.86 0.14 -20.40
C THR A 412 7.76 -0.12 -18.91
N SER A 413 8.48 0.66 -18.07
CA SER A 413 8.34 0.56 -16.61
C SER A 413 6.92 0.86 -16.13
N LEU A 414 6.15 1.62 -16.89
CA LEU A 414 4.75 1.94 -16.64
C LEU A 414 3.78 1.28 -17.63
N GLY A 415 4.28 0.44 -18.56
CA GLY A 415 3.48 -0.11 -19.67
C GLY A 415 2.30 -0.95 -19.17
N ALA A 416 2.54 -1.92 -18.30
CA ALA A 416 1.48 -2.74 -17.72
C ALA A 416 0.51 -1.90 -16.88
N LEU A 417 1.01 -0.96 -16.07
CA LEU A 417 0.16 -0.05 -15.29
C LEU A 417 -0.77 0.77 -16.19
N LYS A 418 -0.24 1.33 -17.29
CA LYS A 418 -1.07 2.06 -18.25
C LYS A 418 -2.16 1.17 -18.86
N VAL A 419 -1.87 -0.09 -19.17
CA VAL A 419 -2.90 -1.03 -19.65
C VAL A 419 -4.03 -1.17 -18.62
N GLY A 420 -3.69 -1.36 -17.34
CA GLY A 420 -4.68 -1.44 -16.26
C GLY A 420 -5.45 -0.13 -16.05
N LEU A 421 -4.76 1.02 -16.03
CA LEU A 421 -5.41 2.31 -15.83
C LEU A 421 -6.26 2.75 -17.03
N ASP A 422 -5.92 2.35 -18.25
CA ASP A 422 -6.76 2.59 -19.42
C ASP A 422 -8.13 1.89 -19.28
N ILE A 423 -8.22 0.76 -18.59
CA ILE A 423 -9.50 0.14 -18.23
C ILE A 423 -10.35 1.12 -17.42
N LEU A 424 -9.77 1.71 -16.35
CA LEU A 424 -10.49 2.66 -15.50
C LEU A 424 -10.90 3.92 -16.26
N PHE A 425 -9.98 4.54 -16.99
CA PHE A 425 -10.21 5.88 -17.56
C PHE A 425 -10.95 5.83 -18.91
N LYS A 426 -10.63 4.84 -19.77
CA LYS A 426 -11.19 4.76 -21.13
C LYS A 426 -12.43 3.87 -21.24
N GLU A 427 -12.47 2.75 -20.51
CA GLU A 427 -13.60 1.81 -20.57
C GLU A 427 -14.67 2.16 -19.53
N GLU A 428 -14.25 2.34 -18.27
CA GLU A 428 -15.15 2.63 -17.16
C GLU A 428 -15.51 4.11 -17.06
N GLY A 429 -14.65 5.01 -17.55
CA GLY A 429 -14.86 6.46 -17.53
C GLY A 429 -14.64 7.10 -16.17
N VAL A 430 -13.87 6.46 -15.30
CA VAL A 430 -13.46 7.00 -14.00
C VAL A 430 -12.65 8.28 -14.20
N LYS A 431 -12.94 9.30 -13.42
CA LYS A 431 -12.26 10.60 -13.49
C LYS A 431 -11.02 10.61 -12.59
N LEU A 432 -10.00 11.34 -13.02
CA LEU A 432 -8.80 11.60 -12.24
C LEU A 432 -8.38 13.06 -12.40
N ASP A 433 -8.40 13.82 -11.32
CA ASP A 433 -8.02 15.25 -11.31
C ASP A 433 -6.54 15.45 -10.98
N ASN A 434 -5.96 14.53 -10.20
CA ASN A 434 -4.56 14.55 -9.81
C ASN A 434 -4.14 13.20 -9.22
N ILE A 435 -2.88 12.78 -9.45
CA ILE A 435 -2.30 11.63 -8.77
C ILE A 435 -1.02 12.04 -8.04
N TYR A 436 -0.83 11.52 -6.84
CA TYR A 436 0.37 11.76 -6.03
C TYR A 436 1.35 10.61 -6.20
N GLY A 437 2.55 10.92 -6.71
CA GLY A 437 3.59 9.93 -6.99
C GLY A 437 4.64 9.85 -5.90
N HIS A 438 5.11 8.63 -5.63
CA HIS A 438 6.29 8.38 -4.83
C HIS A 438 7.03 7.11 -5.29
N GLY A 439 8.24 6.90 -4.76
CA GLY A 439 9.08 5.76 -5.11
C GLY A 439 10.27 6.10 -6.01
N GLY A 440 11.03 5.08 -6.38
CA GLY A 440 12.31 5.22 -7.07
C GLY A 440 12.25 5.93 -8.41
N LEU A 441 11.17 5.71 -9.16
CA LEU A 441 10.97 6.34 -10.48
C LEU A 441 10.95 7.87 -10.43
N PHE A 442 10.49 8.44 -9.31
CA PHE A 442 10.32 9.89 -9.14
C PHE A 442 11.55 10.59 -8.55
N LYS A 443 12.61 9.87 -8.20
CA LYS A 443 13.83 10.46 -7.60
C LYS A 443 14.55 11.43 -8.54
N THR A 444 14.56 11.17 -9.84
CA THR A 444 15.08 12.13 -10.82
C THR A 444 14.03 13.21 -11.08
N LYS A 445 14.32 14.41 -10.61
CA LYS A 445 13.38 15.54 -10.64
C LYS A 445 12.78 15.76 -12.04
N GLY A 446 11.47 15.76 -12.12
CA GLY A 446 10.68 16.09 -13.30
C GLY A 446 10.55 14.96 -14.34
N VAL A 447 11.43 13.96 -14.37
CA VAL A 447 11.41 12.94 -15.44
C VAL A 447 10.33 11.90 -15.20
N GLY A 448 10.38 11.14 -14.11
CA GLY A 448 9.35 10.14 -13.79
C GLY A 448 7.96 10.76 -13.73
N GLN A 449 7.86 11.96 -13.19
CA GLN A 449 6.62 12.74 -13.12
C GLN A 449 6.04 13.06 -14.51
N ARG A 450 6.88 13.51 -15.46
CA ARG A 450 6.47 13.77 -16.84
C ARG A 450 6.03 12.51 -17.58
N ILE A 451 6.78 11.42 -17.41
CA ILE A 451 6.44 10.12 -18.02
C ILE A 451 5.11 9.58 -17.46
N MET A 452 4.92 9.67 -16.14
CA MET A 452 3.67 9.25 -15.52
C MET A 452 2.48 10.11 -15.95
N ALA A 453 2.64 11.44 -16.02
CA ALA A 453 1.60 12.32 -16.52
C ALA A 453 1.20 12.01 -17.97
N ALA A 454 2.17 11.65 -18.82
CA ALA A 454 1.91 11.18 -20.17
C ALA A 454 1.16 9.84 -20.20
N ALA A 455 1.53 8.90 -19.34
CA ALA A 455 0.89 7.59 -19.25
C ALA A 455 -0.60 7.67 -18.90
N ILE A 456 -0.96 8.53 -17.96
CA ILE A 456 -2.32 8.61 -17.42
C ILE A 456 -3.15 9.76 -17.99
N ASN A 457 -2.55 10.67 -18.76
CA ASN A 457 -3.16 11.90 -19.26
C ASN A 457 -3.85 12.73 -18.15
N ALA A 458 -3.18 12.85 -17.02
CA ALA A 458 -3.65 13.60 -15.86
C ALA A 458 -2.46 14.23 -15.11
N PRO A 459 -2.68 15.27 -14.31
CA PRO A 459 -1.63 15.87 -13.50
C PRO A 459 -1.03 14.92 -12.49
N VAL A 460 0.29 15.02 -12.29
CA VAL A 460 1.03 14.27 -11.28
C VAL A 460 1.68 15.23 -10.29
N SER A 461 1.46 15.04 -9.02
CA SER A 461 2.06 15.82 -7.93
C SER A 461 3.04 14.98 -7.12
N LEU A 462 4.12 15.59 -6.63
CA LEU A 462 5.08 14.97 -5.72
C LEU A 462 5.10 15.74 -4.41
N MET A 463 4.83 15.06 -3.30
CA MET A 463 4.87 15.61 -1.94
C MET A 463 6.25 15.38 -1.33
N GLU A 464 6.80 16.37 -0.62
CA GLU A 464 8.07 16.21 0.12
C GLU A 464 7.96 15.17 1.23
N THR A 465 6.79 15.05 1.85
CA THR A 465 6.47 14.12 2.95
C THR A 465 6.19 12.68 2.51
N ALA A 466 6.15 12.41 1.22
CA ALA A 466 5.84 11.07 0.69
C ALA A 466 6.79 9.95 1.18
N GLY A 467 7.98 10.30 1.67
CA GLY A 467 8.96 9.37 2.24
C GLY A 467 8.68 8.92 3.67
N GLU A 468 7.74 9.53 4.38
CA GLU A 468 7.42 9.18 5.77
C GLU A 468 6.66 7.85 5.89
N GLY A 469 5.86 7.48 4.88
CA GLY A 469 5.23 6.18 4.74
C GLY A 469 4.02 5.94 5.64
N GLY A 470 3.57 4.68 5.67
CA GLY A 470 2.33 4.30 6.35
C GLY A 470 2.37 4.42 7.88
N ALA A 471 3.53 4.35 8.50
CA ALA A 471 3.66 4.59 9.95
C ALA A 471 3.26 6.03 10.32
N TRP A 472 3.65 7.01 9.50
CA TRP A 472 3.17 8.38 9.65
C TRP A 472 1.70 8.50 9.27
N GLY A 473 1.28 7.85 8.19
CA GLY A 473 -0.13 7.83 7.77
C GLY A 473 -1.08 7.35 8.86
N ILE A 474 -0.73 6.27 9.58
CA ILE A 474 -1.57 5.79 10.70
C ILE A 474 -1.48 6.72 11.93
N ALA A 475 -0.35 7.38 12.17
CA ALA A 475 -0.27 8.43 13.18
C ALA A 475 -1.20 9.60 12.85
N LEU A 476 -1.32 10.00 11.59
CA LEU A 476 -2.27 11.01 11.13
C LEU A 476 -3.72 10.58 11.34
N LEU A 477 -4.07 9.32 11.11
CA LEU A 477 -5.41 8.78 11.40
C LEU A 477 -5.70 8.76 12.91
N ALA A 478 -4.72 8.45 13.76
CA ALA A 478 -4.85 8.54 15.20
C ALA A 478 -5.00 10.00 15.67
N SER A 479 -4.27 10.92 15.06
CA SER A 479 -4.42 12.37 15.27
C SER A 479 -5.80 12.87 14.84
N TYR A 480 -6.28 12.43 13.67
CA TYR A 480 -7.62 12.75 13.19
C TYR A 480 -8.70 12.29 14.17
N MET A 481 -8.63 11.06 14.66
CA MET A 481 -9.57 10.55 15.66
C MET A 481 -9.62 11.44 16.91
N LEU A 482 -8.46 11.91 17.37
CA LEU A 482 -8.33 12.67 18.61
C LEU A 482 -8.70 14.15 18.46
N ASN A 483 -8.35 14.76 17.31
CA ASN A 483 -8.29 16.21 17.14
C ASN A 483 -9.28 16.77 16.09
N LYS A 484 -10.00 15.92 15.34
CA LYS A 484 -10.96 16.42 14.34
C LYS A 484 -12.03 17.31 14.94
N LYS A 485 -12.39 18.36 14.24
CA LYS A 485 -13.54 19.20 14.57
C LYS A 485 -14.84 18.42 14.32
N GLU A 486 -15.92 18.89 14.92
CA GLU A 486 -17.24 18.31 14.69
C GLU A 486 -17.57 18.31 13.18
N ASN A 487 -17.93 17.14 12.65
CA ASN A 487 -18.24 16.92 11.21
C ASN A 487 -17.11 17.24 10.23
N GLN A 488 -15.85 17.35 10.67
CA GLN A 488 -14.72 17.55 9.78
C GLN A 488 -14.38 16.22 9.07
N PRO A 489 -14.50 16.14 7.73
CA PRO A 489 -14.12 14.95 6.99
C PRO A 489 -12.59 14.77 6.94
N LEU A 490 -12.14 13.55 6.65
CA LEU A 490 -10.72 13.20 6.67
C LEU A 490 -9.89 14.04 5.69
N ASP A 491 -10.37 14.23 4.47
CA ASP A 491 -9.69 15.02 3.44
C ASP A 491 -9.51 16.49 3.83
N ALA A 492 -10.52 17.09 4.49
CA ALA A 492 -10.43 18.45 5.02
C ALA A 492 -9.42 18.54 6.18
N PHE A 493 -9.42 17.56 7.10
CA PHE A 493 -8.42 17.51 8.18
C PHE A 493 -7.00 17.42 7.61
N LEU A 494 -6.78 16.55 6.65
CA LEU A 494 -5.46 16.38 6.05
C LEU A 494 -5.01 17.66 5.33
N SER A 495 -5.85 18.24 4.47
CA SER A 495 -5.47 19.42 3.69
C SER A 495 -5.32 20.69 4.54
N GLU A 496 -6.13 20.88 5.58
CA GLU A 496 -6.12 22.08 6.41
C GLU A 496 -5.14 22.02 7.58
N GLU A 497 -5.06 20.87 8.28
CA GLU A 497 -4.33 20.75 9.56
C GLU A 497 -2.97 20.04 9.41
N VAL A 498 -2.79 19.22 8.36
CA VAL A 498 -1.54 18.47 8.15
C VAL A 498 -0.71 19.08 7.03
N PHE A 499 -1.27 19.18 5.86
CA PHE A 499 -0.56 19.63 4.66
C PHE A 499 -0.69 21.14 4.43
N HIS A 500 -1.50 21.86 5.22
CA HIS A 500 -1.68 23.32 5.15
C HIS A 500 -1.98 23.84 3.73
N GLY A 501 -2.74 23.05 2.95
CA GLY A 501 -3.05 23.35 1.56
C GLY A 501 -1.91 23.10 0.57
N GLU A 502 -0.82 22.49 1.00
CA GLU A 502 0.26 22.08 0.10
C GLU A 502 -0.23 21.02 -0.88
N THR A 503 -0.04 21.27 -2.16
CA THR A 503 -0.43 20.34 -3.25
C THR A 503 0.76 19.63 -3.87
N GLY A 504 1.96 19.86 -3.33
CA GLY A 504 3.21 19.35 -3.87
C GLY A 504 3.64 20.04 -5.18
N VAL A 505 4.70 19.52 -5.78
CA VAL A 505 5.15 19.97 -7.10
C VAL A 505 4.29 19.30 -8.16
N ARG A 506 3.35 20.04 -8.75
CA ARG A 506 2.40 19.56 -9.76
C ARG A 506 2.95 19.71 -11.18
N MET A 507 2.74 18.70 -12.00
CA MET A 507 3.08 18.69 -13.42
C MET A 507 1.87 18.28 -14.26
N GLU A 508 1.50 19.13 -15.21
CA GLU A 508 0.42 18.84 -16.17
C GLU A 508 0.91 17.89 -17.27
N PRO A 509 0.02 17.06 -17.86
CA PRO A 509 0.39 16.22 -19.00
C PRO A 509 0.68 17.09 -20.23
N ASN A 510 1.69 16.69 -21.00
CA ASN A 510 2.00 17.28 -22.31
C ASN A 510 1.29 16.48 -23.40
N ALA A 511 0.54 17.13 -24.26
CA ALA A 511 -0.28 16.47 -25.29
C ALA A 511 0.54 15.62 -26.28
N GLU A 512 1.76 16.07 -26.66
CA GLU A 512 2.63 15.30 -27.55
C GLU A 512 3.17 14.03 -26.85
N ASP A 513 3.56 14.14 -25.58
CA ASP A 513 4.01 13.00 -24.78
C ASP A 513 2.86 11.98 -24.57
N VAL A 514 1.63 12.46 -24.33
CA VAL A 514 0.44 11.60 -24.20
C VAL A 514 0.20 10.82 -25.49
N ALA A 515 0.18 11.50 -26.65
CA ALA A 515 0.00 10.86 -27.94
C ALA A 515 1.14 9.87 -28.26
N GLY A 516 2.38 10.22 -27.90
CA GLY A 516 3.55 9.36 -28.06
C GLY A 516 3.48 8.11 -27.16
N PHE A 517 3.03 8.26 -25.93
CA PHE A 517 2.83 7.12 -25.04
C PHE A 517 1.69 6.22 -25.52
N ASP A 518 0.59 6.76 -25.99
CA ASP A 518 -0.50 5.98 -26.59
C ASP A 518 -0.03 5.20 -27.83
N ALA A 519 0.79 5.79 -28.70
CA ALA A 519 1.38 5.10 -29.84
C ALA A 519 2.34 3.97 -29.39
N PHE A 520 3.14 4.19 -28.35
CA PHE A 520 3.99 3.17 -27.77
C PHE A 520 3.16 2.03 -27.17
N ILE A 521 2.12 2.31 -26.39
CA ILE A 521 1.31 1.28 -25.75
C ILE A 521 0.51 0.45 -26.75
N GLN A 522 0.14 1.03 -27.88
CA GLN A 522 -0.49 0.27 -28.96
C GLN A 522 0.46 -0.82 -29.48
N ARG A 523 1.71 -0.45 -29.82
CA ARG A 523 2.75 -1.42 -30.21
C ARG A 523 3.03 -2.45 -29.10
N TYR A 524 3.07 -1.98 -27.84
CA TYR A 524 3.28 -2.83 -26.67
C TYR A 524 2.23 -3.95 -26.59
N LYS A 525 0.94 -3.61 -26.76
CA LYS A 525 -0.17 -4.57 -26.77
C LYS A 525 -0.09 -5.54 -27.96
N GLU A 526 0.22 -5.05 -29.16
CA GLU A 526 0.33 -5.86 -30.37
C GLU A 526 1.48 -6.86 -30.31
N CYS A 527 2.59 -6.49 -29.68
CA CYS A 527 3.78 -7.32 -29.56
C CYS A 527 3.80 -8.23 -28.31
N LEU A 528 2.84 -8.12 -27.39
CA LEU A 528 2.76 -8.96 -26.19
C LEU A 528 2.94 -10.48 -26.44
N PRO A 529 2.47 -11.07 -27.55
CA PRO A 529 2.69 -12.49 -27.80
C PRO A 529 4.16 -12.91 -27.84
N VAL A 530 5.12 -12.00 -28.02
CA VAL A 530 6.56 -12.31 -28.00
C VAL A 530 7.01 -12.81 -26.62
N GLU A 531 6.35 -12.40 -25.55
CA GLU A 531 6.61 -12.89 -24.20
C GLU A 531 6.32 -14.40 -24.01
N ARG A 532 5.53 -15.00 -24.90
CA ARG A 532 5.19 -16.43 -24.89
C ARG A 532 6.14 -17.27 -25.75
N ALA A 533 6.97 -16.66 -26.56
CA ALA A 533 7.96 -17.35 -27.40
C ALA A 533 9.25 -17.67 -26.60
#